data_78ad4b6a67de1ae4c340bbd76bcaa722
#
_entry.id   78ad4b6a67de1ae4c340bbd76bcaa722
#
_cell.length_a   1.000
_cell.length_b   1.000
_cell.length_c   1.000
_cell.angle_alpha   90.00
_cell.angle_beta   90.00
_cell.angle_gamma   90.00
#
_symmetry.space_group_name_H-M   'P 1'
#
loop_
_entity.id
_entity.type
_entity.pdbx_description
1 polymer ?
#
loop_
_entity_poly.entity_id
_entity_poly.type
_entity_poly.pdbx_seq_one_letter_code
_entity_poly.pdbx_strand_id
1 'polypeptide(L)'
;MYYTQEQIDRANQADIVSFLQSQGEQLTRAGNEYRWKRHDSLTVWGNKWYRHSQSKGGAPVDFVMEFFGKSFTEAVELLTGEKGAAQPPDRPSPAPLSDFRLPPRSDTAGQVKSYVTHVCAYSLFVPVAVPLAEIGTFVRLPLRVS
;
A
#
# COMPACT_ATOMS: atom_id res chain seq x y z
N MET A 1 -23.03 3.44 8.70
CA MET A 1 -23.53 2.90 7.42
C MET A 1 -22.48 1.95 6.87
N TYR A 2 -22.89 0.79 6.40
CA TYR A 2 -22.00 -0.24 5.86
C TYR A 2 -22.31 -0.42 4.37
N TYR A 3 -21.26 -0.66 3.59
CA TYR A 3 -21.36 -0.97 2.18
C TYR A 3 -20.90 -2.39 1.93
N THR A 4 -21.56 -3.08 1.02
CA THR A 4 -21.13 -4.40 0.55
C THR A 4 -19.89 -4.24 -0.32
N GLN A 5 -19.11 -5.32 -0.45
CA GLN A 5 -17.92 -5.30 -1.32
C GLN A 5 -18.29 -4.95 -2.77
N GLU A 6 -19.43 -5.43 -3.24
CA GLU A 6 -19.94 -5.12 -4.59
C GLU A 6 -20.21 -3.63 -4.79
N GLN A 7 -20.74 -2.94 -3.77
CA GLN A 7 -20.98 -1.50 -3.84
C GLN A 7 -19.66 -0.72 -3.87
N ILE A 8 -18.68 -1.16 -3.09
CA ILE A 8 -17.33 -0.57 -3.07
C ILE A 8 -16.65 -0.78 -4.42
N ASP A 9 -16.74 -1.97 -4.99
CA ASP A 9 -16.15 -2.28 -6.29
C ASP A 9 -16.82 -1.48 -7.41
N ARG A 10 -18.14 -1.31 -7.34
CA ARG A 10 -18.89 -0.45 -8.27
C ARG A 10 -18.45 1.02 -8.16
N ALA A 11 -18.28 1.52 -6.94
CA ALA A 11 -17.75 2.87 -6.69
C ALA A 11 -16.34 3.04 -7.27
N ASN A 12 -15.49 2.02 -7.15
CA ASN A 12 -14.14 2.02 -7.69
C ASN A 12 -14.06 1.86 -9.22
N GLN A 13 -15.16 1.46 -9.86
CA GLN A 13 -15.28 1.41 -11.31
C GLN A 13 -15.87 2.69 -11.90
N ALA A 14 -16.36 3.60 -11.07
CA ALA A 14 -16.92 4.87 -11.53
C ALA A 14 -15.90 5.71 -12.32
N ASP A 15 -16.36 6.38 -13.37
CA ASP A 15 -15.51 7.26 -14.16
C ASP A 15 -15.33 8.63 -13.48
N ILE A 16 -14.11 8.91 -13.07
CA ILE A 16 -13.74 10.18 -12.39
C ILE A 16 -13.96 11.37 -13.31
N VAL A 17 -13.76 11.21 -14.62
CA VAL A 17 -13.95 12.27 -15.61
C VAL A 17 -15.41 12.70 -15.64
N SER A 18 -16.32 11.75 -15.76
CA SER A 18 -17.76 11.98 -15.74
C SER A 18 -18.23 12.57 -14.41
N PHE A 19 -17.66 12.08 -13.30
CA PHE A 19 -17.95 12.61 -11.97
C PHE A 19 -17.54 14.10 -11.86
N LEU A 20 -16.33 14.46 -12.27
CA LEU A 20 -15.86 15.86 -12.23
C LEU A 20 -16.67 16.77 -13.13
N GLN A 21 -17.08 16.29 -14.31
CA GLN A 21 -17.96 17.02 -15.22
C GLN A 21 -19.34 17.27 -14.60
N SER A 22 -19.90 16.30 -13.90
CA SER A 22 -21.18 16.44 -13.19
C SER A 22 -21.10 17.47 -12.04
N GLN A 23 -19.93 17.64 -11.43
CA GLN A 23 -19.67 18.66 -10.43
C GLN A 23 -19.38 20.06 -11.04
N GLY A 24 -19.37 20.18 -12.37
CA GLY A 24 -19.08 21.44 -13.07
C GLY A 24 -17.59 21.79 -13.09
N GLU A 25 -16.70 20.87 -12.77
CA GLU A 25 -15.26 21.10 -12.78
C GLU A 25 -14.70 21.13 -14.21
N GLN A 26 -13.73 22.02 -14.43
CA GLN A 26 -13.11 22.19 -15.73
C GLN A 26 -11.95 21.23 -15.94
N LEU A 27 -12.05 20.40 -16.95
CA LEU A 27 -11.02 19.46 -17.37
C LEU A 27 -10.44 19.86 -18.72
N THR A 28 -9.14 19.77 -18.85
CA THR A 28 -8.42 19.96 -20.13
C THR A 28 -7.95 18.62 -20.63
N ARG A 29 -8.36 18.25 -21.85
CA ARG A 29 -7.93 17.01 -22.48
C ARG A 29 -6.46 17.11 -22.91
N ALA A 30 -5.68 16.14 -22.54
CA ALA A 30 -4.26 16.00 -22.90
C ALA A 30 -4.02 14.58 -23.47
N GLY A 31 -4.31 14.40 -24.76
CA GLY A 31 -4.25 13.10 -25.41
C GLY A 31 -5.34 12.13 -24.90
N ASN A 32 -4.91 11.06 -24.25
CA ASN A 32 -5.80 10.04 -23.67
C ASN A 32 -6.17 10.32 -22.19
N GLU A 33 -5.64 11.39 -21.63
CA GLU A 33 -5.79 11.77 -20.24
C GLU A 33 -6.49 13.12 -20.12
N TYR A 34 -6.99 13.41 -18.92
CA TYR A 34 -7.59 14.70 -18.60
C TYR A 34 -6.81 15.33 -17.44
N ARG A 35 -6.51 16.63 -17.57
CA ARG A 35 -5.93 17.43 -16.50
C ARG A 35 -7.00 18.27 -15.85
N TRP A 36 -7.02 18.27 -14.53
CA TRP A 36 -7.95 19.09 -13.78
C TRP A 36 -7.39 20.50 -13.60
N LYS A 37 -8.09 21.51 -14.12
CA LYS A 37 -7.63 22.92 -14.05
C LYS A 37 -7.38 23.43 -12.65
N ARG A 38 -8.12 22.95 -11.65
CA ARG A 38 -7.95 23.31 -10.25
C ARG A 38 -6.67 22.74 -9.64
N HIS A 39 -6.17 21.66 -10.20
CA HIS A 39 -4.96 20.98 -9.77
C HIS A 39 -4.14 20.53 -10.99
N ASP A 40 -3.34 21.42 -11.57
CA ASP A 40 -2.58 21.18 -12.81
C ASP A 40 -1.66 19.95 -12.78
N SER A 41 -1.22 19.54 -11.59
CA SER A 41 -0.40 18.34 -11.42
C SER A 41 -1.19 17.04 -11.38
N LEU A 42 -2.53 17.14 -11.47
CA LEU A 42 -3.42 15.98 -11.42
C LEU A 42 -3.81 15.54 -12.82
N THR A 43 -3.55 14.29 -13.10
CA THR A 43 -3.98 13.60 -14.31
C THR A 43 -5.04 12.56 -13.98
N VAL A 44 -6.10 12.51 -14.76
CA VAL A 44 -7.22 11.58 -14.60
C VAL A 44 -7.45 10.82 -15.92
N TRP A 45 -7.66 9.50 -15.82
CA TRP A 45 -8.05 8.66 -16.96
C TRP A 45 -8.99 7.53 -16.52
N GLY A 46 -10.22 7.58 -16.97
CA GLY A 46 -11.27 6.63 -16.61
C GLY A 46 -11.48 6.59 -15.09
N ASN A 47 -11.24 5.43 -14.51
CA ASN A 47 -11.39 5.18 -13.08
C ASN A 47 -10.09 5.30 -12.28
N LYS A 48 -9.09 6.01 -12.80
CA LYS A 48 -7.81 6.22 -12.11
C LYS A 48 -7.39 7.67 -12.17
N TRP A 49 -6.61 8.06 -11.17
CA TRP A 49 -6.00 9.38 -11.10
C TRP A 49 -4.56 9.29 -10.61
N TYR A 50 -3.77 10.27 -10.95
CA TYR A 50 -2.41 10.41 -10.46
C TYR A 50 -2.03 11.87 -10.29
N ARG A 51 -1.47 12.20 -9.12
CA ARG A 51 -0.97 13.53 -8.78
C ARG A 51 0.56 13.53 -8.83
N HIS A 52 1.12 14.13 -9.86
CA HIS A 52 2.57 14.16 -10.10
C HIS A 52 3.33 14.87 -8.99
N SER A 53 2.80 15.95 -8.43
CA SER A 53 3.47 16.72 -7.38
C SER A 53 3.69 15.97 -6.06
N GLN A 54 2.91 14.93 -5.80
CA GLN A 54 2.98 14.15 -4.58
C GLN A 54 3.28 12.66 -4.84
N SER A 55 3.43 12.28 -6.11
CA SER A 55 3.60 10.88 -6.54
C SER A 55 2.51 9.96 -5.96
N LYS A 56 1.27 10.46 -5.90
CA LYS A 56 0.14 9.78 -5.30
C LYS A 56 -0.94 9.54 -6.35
N GLY A 57 -1.55 8.37 -6.32
CA GLY A 57 -2.65 8.00 -7.19
C GLY A 57 -3.53 6.93 -6.57
N GLY A 58 -4.66 6.66 -7.17
CA GLY A 58 -5.59 5.68 -6.60
C GLY A 58 -6.86 5.47 -7.40
N ALA A 59 -7.86 4.96 -6.71
CA ALA A 59 -9.20 4.68 -7.20
C ALA A 59 -10.14 5.90 -7.03
N PRO A 60 -11.34 5.87 -7.63
CA PRO A 60 -12.31 6.97 -7.51
C PRO A 60 -12.73 7.29 -6.08
N VAL A 61 -12.85 6.27 -5.22
CA VAL A 61 -13.20 6.49 -3.81
C VAL A 61 -12.11 7.30 -3.10
N ASP A 62 -10.83 6.94 -3.29
CA ASP A 62 -9.70 7.67 -2.74
C ASP A 62 -9.64 9.11 -3.27
N PHE A 63 -10.00 9.29 -4.55
CA PHE A 63 -10.09 10.60 -5.19
C PHE A 63 -11.08 11.52 -4.47
N VAL A 64 -12.28 11.04 -4.23
CA VAL A 64 -13.33 11.83 -3.56
C VAL A 64 -12.94 12.14 -2.11
N MET A 65 -12.34 11.19 -1.41
CA MET A 65 -11.84 11.40 -0.04
C MET A 65 -10.74 12.47 0.02
N GLU A 66 -9.78 12.41 -0.90
CA GLU A 66 -8.61 13.29 -0.92
C GLU A 66 -8.94 14.72 -1.35
N PHE A 67 -9.72 14.88 -2.42
CA PHE A 67 -9.95 16.19 -3.04
C PHE A 67 -11.24 16.88 -2.60
N PHE A 68 -12.24 16.12 -2.20
CA PHE A 68 -13.53 16.66 -1.72
C PHE A 68 -13.65 16.58 -0.19
N GLY A 69 -12.67 15.97 0.51
CA GLY A 69 -12.67 15.86 1.97
C GLY A 69 -13.85 15.06 2.52
N LYS A 70 -14.38 14.15 1.73
CA LYS A 70 -15.53 13.32 2.11
C LYS A 70 -15.09 12.08 2.87
N SER A 71 -15.96 11.58 3.73
CA SER A 71 -15.76 10.28 4.37
C SER A 71 -15.88 9.14 3.35
N PHE A 72 -15.34 7.98 3.67
CA PHE A 72 -15.44 6.78 2.82
C PHE A 72 -16.89 6.47 2.44
N THR A 73 -17.80 6.54 3.42
CA THR A 73 -19.24 6.28 3.22
C THR A 73 -19.88 7.28 2.27
N GLU A 74 -19.59 8.57 2.44
CA GLU A 74 -20.07 9.62 1.54
C GLU A 74 -19.47 9.52 0.14
N ALA A 75 -18.20 9.12 0.03
CA ALA A 75 -17.54 8.94 -1.26
C ALA A 75 -18.20 7.81 -2.06
N VAL A 76 -18.48 6.67 -1.41
CA VAL A 76 -19.18 5.57 -2.06
C VAL A 76 -20.62 5.98 -2.46
N GLU A 77 -21.34 6.70 -1.61
CA GLU A 77 -22.69 7.22 -1.91
C GLU A 77 -22.67 8.16 -3.12
N LEU A 78 -21.71 9.08 -3.16
CA LEU A 78 -21.58 10.03 -4.27
C LEU A 78 -21.25 9.36 -5.62
N LEU A 79 -20.45 8.30 -5.59
CA LEU A 79 -20.02 7.61 -6.80
C LEU A 79 -21.05 6.58 -7.31
N THR A 80 -21.77 5.93 -6.40
CA THR A 80 -22.79 4.92 -6.76
C THR A 80 -24.20 5.48 -6.83
N GLY A 81 -24.45 6.60 -6.14
CA GLY A 81 -25.80 7.14 -5.92
C GLY A 81 -26.66 6.32 -4.95
N GLU A 82 -26.11 5.29 -4.36
CA GLU A 82 -26.80 4.37 -3.45
C GLU A 82 -26.43 4.67 -2.00
N LYS A 83 -27.44 4.79 -1.14
CA LYS A 83 -27.21 4.88 0.32
C LYS A 83 -26.84 3.53 0.89
N GLY A 84 -25.78 3.49 1.67
CA GLY A 84 -25.36 2.28 2.36
C GLY A 84 -26.45 1.73 3.30
N ALA A 85 -26.50 0.42 3.44
CA ALA A 85 -27.40 -0.25 4.36
C ALA A 85 -27.11 0.16 5.81
N ALA A 86 -28.16 0.35 6.60
CA ALA A 86 -28.03 0.75 8.00
C ALA A 86 -27.49 -0.36 8.91
N GLN A 87 -27.45 -1.60 8.44
CA GLN A 87 -27.06 -2.77 9.22
C GLN A 87 -25.72 -3.33 8.75
N PRO A 88 -24.77 -3.60 9.68
CA PRO A 88 -23.62 -4.41 9.34
C PRO A 88 -24.10 -5.79 8.90
N PRO A 89 -23.43 -6.43 7.93
CA PRO A 89 -23.64 -7.85 7.74
C PRO A 89 -23.47 -8.54 9.09
N ASP A 90 -24.41 -9.42 9.43
CA ASP A 90 -24.35 -10.20 10.65
C ASP A 90 -22.99 -10.91 10.72
N ARG A 91 -22.04 -10.22 11.34
CA ARG A 91 -20.78 -10.87 11.70
C ARG A 91 -21.19 -11.85 12.78
N PRO A 92 -21.08 -13.17 12.57
CA PRO A 92 -21.33 -14.11 13.63
C PRO A 92 -20.57 -13.62 14.85
N SER A 93 -21.31 -13.30 15.91
CA SER A 93 -20.72 -12.92 17.19
C SER A 93 -19.63 -13.94 17.48
N PRO A 94 -18.39 -13.55 17.74
CA PRO A 94 -17.37 -14.52 18.11
C PRO A 94 -17.95 -15.32 19.24
N ALA A 95 -18.07 -16.64 19.01
CA ALA A 95 -18.55 -17.56 20.03
C ALA A 95 -17.78 -17.24 21.32
N PRO A 96 -18.44 -17.18 22.48
CA PRO A 96 -17.77 -16.86 23.73
C PRO A 96 -16.55 -17.80 23.85
N LEU A 97 -15.38 -17.22 24.02
CA LEU A 97 -14.09 -17.93 24.15
C LEU A 97 -14.03 -18.74 25.45
N SER A 98 -15.13 -19.37 25.85
CA SER A 98 -15.26 -20.14 27.09
C SER A 98 -14.35 -21.37 27.14
N ASP A 99 -13.81 -21.81 26.00
CA ASP A 99 -12.97 -23.00 25.92
C ASP A 99 -11.52 -22.70 25.44
N PHE A 100 -11.08 -21.45 25.48
CA PHE A 100 -9.67 -21.16 25.24
C PHE A 100 -8.85 -21.59 26.46
N ARG A 101 -8.54 -22.87 26.52
CA ARG A 101 -7.62 -23.41 27.50
C ARG A 101 -6.21 -23.27 26.96
N LEU A 102 -5.42 -22.44 27.63
CA LEU A 102 -3.98 -22.37 27.32
C LEU A 102 -3.39 -23.79 27.44
N PRO A 103 -2.62 -24.25 26.45
CA PRO A 103 -1.93 -25.52 26.59
C PRO A 103 -1.05 -25.46 27.86
N PRO A 104 -0.90 -26.56 28.58
CA PRO A 104 -0.06 -26.60 29.78
C PRO A 104 1.33 -26.10 29.41
N ARG A 105 1.85 -25.20 30.25
CA ARG A 105 3.16 -24.60 30.08
C ARG A 105 4.19 -25.75 29.94
N SER A 106 4.68 -25.98 28.74
CA SER A 106 5.70 -27.01 28.55
C SER A 106 7.00 -26.51 29.18
N ASP A 107 7.61 -27.34 30.04
CA ASP A 107 8.93 -27.06 30.64
C ASP A 107 10.08 -27.05 29.61
N THR A 108 9.73 -27.12 28.32
CA THR A 108 10.68 -27.08 27.19
C THR A 108 11.32 -25.72 26.98
N ALA A 109 10.93 -24.69 27.74
CA ALA A 109 11.59 -23.38 27.70
C ALA A 109 13.11 -23.46 28.00
N GLY A 110 13.52 -24.48 28.75
CA GLY A 110 14.94 -24.77 29.00
C GLY A 110 15.68 -25.25 27.74
N GLN A 111 15.03 -26.06 26.90
CA GLN A 111 15.64 -26.58 25.68
C GLN A 111 15.79 -25.50 24.61
N VAL A 112 14.82 -24.59 24.51
CA VAL A 112 14.90 -23.48 23.55
C VAL A 112 16.04 -22.52 23.90
N LYS A 113 16.26 -22.24 25.18
CA LYS A 113 17.42 -21.44 25.63
C LYS A 113 18.75 -22.10 25.29
N SER A 114 18.83 -23.41 25.43
CA SER A 114 20.01 -24.19 25.05
C SER A 114 20.31 -24.11 23.56
N TYR A 115 19.26 -24.20 22.73
CA TYR A 115 19.41 -24.11 21.28
C TYR A 115 19.88 -22.73 20.82
N VAL A 116 19.29 -21.64 21.36
CA VAL A 116 19.66 -20.27 21.00
C VAL A 116 21.11 -19.97 21.44
N THR A 117 21.51 -20.44 22.60
CA THR A 117 22.90 -20.23 23.12
C THR A 117 23.91 -21.02 22.29
N HIS A 118 23.54 -22.21 21.79
CA HIS A 118 24.46 -23.03 21.00
C HIS A 118 24.62 -22.51 19.58
N VAL A 119 23.55 -22.00 18.96
CA VAL A 119 23.60 -21.42 17.61
C VAL A 119 24.34 -20.08 17.58
N CYS A 120 24.17 -19.26 18.61
CA CYS A 120 24.91 -18.00 18.72
C CYS A 120 26.42 -18.22 18.97
N ALA A 121 26.80 -19.31 19.66
CA ALA A 121 28.22 -19.63 19.90
C ALA A 121 28.95 -20.03 18.61
N TYR A 122 28.26 -20.66 17.65
CA TYR A 122 28.87 -21.02 16.36
C TYR A 122 29.05 -19.83 15.41
N SER A 123 28.26 -18.77 15.58
CA SER A 123 28.33 -17.58 14.71
C SER A 123 29.47 -16.63 15.04
N LEU A 124 30.10 -16.79 16.22
CA LEU A 124 31.22 -15.92 16.69
C LEU A 124 32.62 -16.50 16.45
N PHE A 125 32.71 -17.73 15.87
CA PHE A 125 34.03 -18.36 15.63
C PHE A 125 34.16 -18.76 14.15
N VAL A 126 34.08 -17.79 13.25
CA VAL A 126 34.68 -17.88 11.92
C VAL A 126 35.91 -16.97 11.96
N PRO A 127 37.11 -17.49 12.15
CA PRO A 127 38.29 -16.69 11.87
C PRO A 127 38.35 -16.53 10.35
N VAL A 128 37.99 -15.37 9.88
CA VAL A 128 38.36 -14.94 8.53
C VAL A 128 39.84 -14.63 8.56
N ALA A 129 40.64 -15.65 8.47
CA ALA A 129 42.04 -15.51 8.09
C ALA A 129 42.04 -15.18 6.58
N VAL A 130 41.97 -13.90 6.26
CA VAL A 130 42.30 -13.40 4.92
C VAL A 130 43.85 -13.38 4.91
N PRO A 131 44.52 -14.19 4.08
CA PRO A 131 45.96 -14.08 3.90
C PRO A 131 46.25 -12.76 3.21
N LEU A 132 46.97 -11.89 3.94
CA LEU A 132 47.54 -10.62 3.45
C LEU A 132 48.75 -10.94 2.57
N ALA A 133 48.52 -11.49 1.37
CA ALA A 133 49.57 -11.70 0.38
C ALA A 133 48.92 -11.71 -0.99
N GLU A 134 48.79 -10.55 -1.58
CA GLU A 134 48.91 -10.24 -3.02
C GLU A 134 48.32 -8.84 -3.32
N ILE A 135 48.97 -7.81 -2.74
CA ILE A 135 48.93 -6.48 -3.32
C ILE A 135 50.28 -6.29 -4.01
N GLY A 136 50.36 -6.85 -5.18
CA GLY A 136 51.54 -6.69 -6.01
C GLY A 136 51.13 -6.59 -7.46
N THR A 137 51.32 -5.46 -8.02
CA THR A 137 51.38 -5.05 -9.45
C THR A 137 50.25 -4.17 -9.91
N PHE A 138 50.40 -2.92 -9.58
CA PHE A 138 49.74 -1.81 -10.26
C PHE A 138 50.42 -1.67 -11.64
N VAL A 139 49.79 -2.19 -12.70
CA VAL A 139 50.23 -1.94 -14.07
C VAL A 139 49.79 -0.53 -14.49
N ARG A 140 50.77 0.32 -14.55
CA ARG A 140 50.71 1.70 -15.04
C ARG A 140 50.50 1.68 -16.56
N LEU A 141 49.28 1.97 -17.05
CA LEU A 141 49.06 2.21 -18.48
C LEU A 141 49.44 3.64 -18.83
N PRO A 142 50.20 3.86 -19.90
CA PRO A 142 50.57 5.20 -20.35
C PRO A 142 49.41 5.87 -21.09
N LEU A 143 49.10 7.09 -20.69
CA LEU A 143 48.26 8.03 -21.44
C LEU A 143 48.95 8.37 -22.76
N ARG A 144 48.29 8.04 -23.87
CA ARG A 144 48.69 8.54 -25.21
C ARG A 144 47.83 9.74 -25.54
N VAL A 145 48.46 10.90 -25.50
CA VAL A 145 47.94 12.16 -26.04
C VAL A 145 48.20 12.17 -27.55
N SER A 146 47.19 12.41 -28.34
CA SER A 146 47.22 13.05 -29.66
C SER A 146 45.83 13.56 -29.97
#